data_945026f1443dab65821085398439c468
#
_entry.id   945026f1443dab65821085398439c468
#
_cell.length_a   1.000
_cell.length_b   1.000
_cell.length_c   1.000
_cell.angle_alpha   90.00
_cell.angle_beta   90.00
_cell.angle_gamma   90.00
#
_symmetry.space_group_name_H-M   'P 1'
#
loop_
_entity.id
_entity.type
_entity.pdbx_description
1 polymer ?
#
loop_
_entity_poly.entity_id
_entity_poly.type
_entity_poly.pdbx_seq_one_letter_code
_entity_poly.pdbx_strand_id
1 'polypeptide(L)'
;DIDAGGHLSHGAKVSIVSKLFRVTQYGVDPHTGLLDYDEIRAMALEVKPRLIVCGASAYPRIIDFARFAAIAKEVGAYLLADIAHIAGLVATGNHPSPVPHCDIVTTTTHKTLRMTRGALILCRQEHAAKLDRAVFPLMQGGPHQANIAAIAVGLKHLATPEYKDYIQRVLANARLLAAELQKLGFQIATGGTDNHLLL
;
A
#
# COMPACT_ATOMS: atom_id res chain seq x y z
N ASP A 1 8.71 2.38 -8.25
CA ASP A 1 9.90 1.59 -8.58
C ASP A 1 10.27 0.67 -7.41
N ILE A 2 10.88 -0.50 -7.71
CA ILE A 2 11.30 -1.46 -6.69
C ILE A 2 12.46 -0.91 -5.87
N ASP A 3 13.38 -0.19 -6.50
CA ASP A 3 14.53 0.42 -5.84
C ASP A 3 14.13 1.61 -4.92
N ALA A 4 12.91 2.12 -5.12
CA ALA A 4 12.29 3.13 -4.27
C ALA A 4 11.30 2.54 -3.25
N GLY A 5 11.41 1.25 -2.94
CA GLY A 5 10.58 0.54 -1.97
C GLY A 5 9.26 -0.01 -2.52
N GLY A 6 9.06 -0.01 -3.83
CA GLY A 6 7.87 -0.60 -4.47
C GLY A 6 7.82 -2.13 -4.36
N HIS A 7 6.67 -2.72 -4.67
CA HIS A 7 6.49 -4.17 -4.71
C HIS A 7 6.75 -4.71 -6.13
N LEU A 8 7.25 -5.96 -6.22
CA LEU A 8 7.51 -6.64 -7.50
C LEU A 8 6.30 -6.62 -8.43
N SER A 9 5.10 -6.86 -7.91
CA SER A 9 3.85 -6.87 -8.68
C SER A 9 3.41 -5.49 -9.19
N HIS A 10 4.04 -4.39 -8.73
CA HIS A 10 3.75 -3.04 -9.21
C HIS A 10 4.51 -2.70 -10.51
N GLY A 11 4.99 -3.69 -11.22
CA GLY A 11 5.56 -3.49 -12.54
C GLY A 11 7.08 -3.67 -12.63
N ALA A 12 7.70 -4.37 -11.69
CA ALA A 12 9.10 -4.78 -11.86
C ALA A 12 9.28 -5.63 -13.14
N LYS A 13 10.40 -5.47 -13.83
CA LYS A 13 10.67 -6.13 -15.13
C LYS A 13 10.50 -7.65 -15.09
N VAL A 14 10.74 -8.28 -13.93
CA VAL A 14 10.61 -9.73 -13.74
C VAL A 14 9.15 -10.16 -13.47
N SER A 15 8.25 -9.22 -13.17
CA SER A 15 6.85 -9.51 -12.88
C SER A 15 6.06 -9.83 -14.16
N ILE A 16 5.08 -10.73 -14.04
CA ILE A 16 4.10 -11.00 -15.10
C ILE A 16 3.34 -9.73 -15.50
N VAL A 17 3.14 -8.80 -14.59
CA VAL A 17 2.45 -7.52 -14.85
C VAL A 17 3.17 -6.74 -15.95
N SER A 18 4.50 -6.68 -15.92
CA SER A 18 5.31 -6.01 -16.96
C SER A 18 5.40 -6.79 -18.29
N LYS A 19 4.94 -8.04 -18.31
CA LYS A 19 4.79 -8.81 -19.55
C LYS A 19 3.44 -8.57 -20.21
N LEU A 20 2.41 -8.25 -19.42
CA LEU A 20 1.04 -8.05 -19.89
C LEU A 20 0.70 -6.58 -20.12
N PHE A 21 1.36 -5.67 -19.42
CA PHE A 21 1.06 -4.24 -19.46
C PHE A 21 2.33 -3.41 -19.73
N ARG A 22 2.14 -2.28 -20.40
CA ARG A 22 3.18 -1.25 -20.48
C ARG A 22 3.19 -0.49 -19.16
N VAL A 23 4.29 -0.63 -18.41
CA VAL A 23 4.45 -0.03 -17.09
C VAL A 23 5.48 1.09 -17.16
N THR A 24 5.14 2.24 -16.57
CA THR A 24 6.07 3.33 -16.25
C THR A 24 6.13 3.44 -14.74
N GLN A 25 7.33 3.44 -14.17
CA GLN A 25 7.53 3.45 -12.73
C GLN A 25 7.99 4.85 -12.29
N TYR A 26 7.37 5.39 -11.25
CA TYR A 26 7.86 6.56 -10.54
C TYR A 26 8.72 6.12 -9.34
N GLY A 27 9.59 7.00 -8.89
CA GLY A 27 10.50 6.78 -7.77
C GLY A 27 10.22 7.69 -6.58
N VAL A 28 11.28 7.92 -5.82
CA VAL A 28 11.35 8.92 -4.75
C VAL A 28 12.43 9.93 -5.13
N ASP A 29 12.36 11.13 -4.60
CA ASP A 29 13.42 12.11 -4.70
C ASP A 29 14.73 11.54 -4.15
N PRO A 30 15.83 11.56 -4.91
CA PRO A 30 17.07 10.89 -4.53
C PRO A 30 17.78 11.54 -3.32
N HIS A 31 17.47 12.78 -3.00
CA HIS A 31 18.10 13.52 -1.90
C HIS A 31 17.33 13.34 -0.60
N THR A 32 16.00 13.30 -0.66
CA THR A 32 15.14 13.23 0.51
C THR A 32 14.60 11.84 0.78
N GLY A 33 14.56 10.97 -0.24
CA GLY A 33 13.90 9.67 -0.20
C GLY A 33 12.36 9.76 -0.14
N LEU A 34 11.79 10.95 -0.38
CA LEU A 34 10.34 11.18 -0.32
C LEU A 34 9.70 11.09 -1.70
N LEU A 35 8.40 10.74 -1.73
CA LEU A 35 7.59 10.82 -2.95
C LEU A 35 7.45 12.29 -3.38
N ASP A 36 7.90 12.59 -4.60
CA ASP A 36 7.65 13.89 -5.23
C ASP A 36 6.36 13.80 -6.06
N TYR A 37 5.29 14.37 -5.52
CA TYR A 37 3.97 14.33 -6.18
C TYR A 37 3.89 15.22 -7.41
N ASP A 38 4.74 16.24 -7.52
CA ASP A 38 4.75 17.12 -8.68
C ASP A 38 5.47 16.44 -9.86
N GLU A 39 6.54 15.69 -9.59
CA GLU A 39 7.18 14.82 -10.57
C GLU A 39 6.23 13.70 -11.02
N ILE A 40 5.54 13.04 -10.06
CA ILE A 40 4.55 11.99 -10.36
C ILE A 40 3.43 12.57 -11.24
N ARG A 41 2.96 13.78 -10.97
CA ARG A 41 1.96 14.47 -11.79
C ARG A 41 2.46 14.75 -13.20
N ALA A 42 3.69 15.30 -13.33
CA ALA A 42 4.30 15.56 -14.63
C ALA A 42 4.41 14.29 -15.48
N MET A 43 4.90 13.20 -14.89
CA MET A 43 4.97 11.89 -15.53
C MET A 43 3.59 11.36 -15.92
N ALA A 44 2.58 11.51 -15.08
CA ALA A 44 1.23 11.06 -15.38
C ALA A 44 0.60 11.83 -16.55
N LEU A 45 0.84 13.12 -16.67
CA LEU A 45 0.40 13.97 -17.78
C LEU A 45 1.05 13.55 -19.11
N GLU A 46 2.33 13.19 -19.08
CA GLU A 46 3.07 12.70 -20.24
C GLU A 46 2.59 11.31 -20.69
N VAL A 47 2.55 10.36 -19.74
CA VAL A 47 2.27 8.95 -20.03
C VAL A 47 0.78 8.67 -20.27
N LYS A 48 -0.10 9.44 -19.64
CA LYS A 48 -1.57 9.27 -19.63
C LYS A 48 -1.97 7.83 -19.33
N PRO A 49 -1.61 7.31 -18.14
CA PRO A 49 -1.88 5.93 -17.78
C PRO A 49 -3.39 5.69 -17.63
N ARG A 50 -3.84 4.45 -17.84
CA ARG A 50 -5.21 4.04 -17.53
C ARG A 50 -5.41 3.69 -16.05
N LEU A 51 -4.32 3.35 -15.37
CA LEU A 51 -4.29 2.98 -13.95
C LEU A 51 -3.04 3.56 -13.31
N ILE A 52 -3.20 4.23 -12.19
CA ILE A 52 -2.10 4.59 -11.29
C ILE A 52 -2.16 3.64 -10.09
N VAL A 53 -1.01 3.03 -9.77
CA VAL A 53 -0.87 2.19 -8.57
C VAL A 53 -0.03 2.95 -7.56
N CYS A 54 -0.56 3.16 -6.35
CA CYS A 54 0.17 3.72 -5.22
C CYS A 54 0.25 2.72 -4.07
N GLY A 55 1.27 2.86 -3.23
CA GLY A 55 1.58 1.92 -2.17
C GLY A 55 3.01 1.40 -2.30
N ALA A 56 3.55 0.87 -1.22
CA ALA A 56 4.94 0.43 -1.17
C ALA A 56 5.13 -0.73 -0.19
N SER A 57 6.19 -1.52 -0.43
CA SER A 57 6.66 -2.54 0.51
C SER A 57 7.60 -1.95 1.56
N ALA A 58 8.38 -0.94 1.19
CA ALA A 58 9.47 -0.40 1.98
C ALA A 58 9.53 1.14 1.85
N TYR A 59 8.47 1.83 2.21
CA TYR A 59 8.43 3.29 2.27
C TYR A 59 8.07 3.73 3.70
N PRO A 60 8.98 4.40 4.44
CA PRO A 60 8.80 4.65 5.87
C PRO A 60 7.99 5.90 6.18
N ARG A 61 7.47 6.62 5.19
CA ARG A 61 6.74 7.88 5.35
C ARG A 61 5.26 7.74 5.00
N ILE A 62 4.48 8.75 5.34
CA ILE A 62 3.06 8.84 5.00
C ILE A 62 2.88 8.92 3.48
N ILE A 63 1.92 8.17 2.95
CA ILE A 63 1.47 8.28 1.56
C ILE A 63 0.21 9.14 1.52
N ASP A 64 0.27 10.21 0.73
CA ASP A 64 -0.88 11.09 0.53
C ASP A 64 -1.76 10.58 -0.62
N PHE A 65 -2.77 9.82 -0.26
CA PHE A 65 -3.72 9.25 -1.23
C PHE A 65 -4.60 10.32 -1.89
N ALA A 66 -4.84 11.46 -1.22
CA ALA A 66 -5.62 12.55 -1.79
C ALA A 66 -4.87 13.23 -2.95
N ARG A 67 -3.54 13.43 -2.82
CA ARG A 67 -2.71 13.93 -3.93
C ARG A 67 -2.68 12.95 -5.10
N PHE A 68 -2.53 11.64 -4.85
CA PHE A 68 -2.64 10.64 -5.91
C PHE A 68 -4.00 10.66 -6.61
N ALA A 69 -5.09 10.81 -5.85
CA ALA A 69 -6.44 10.88 -6.43
C ALA A 69 -6.63 12.13 -7.30
N ALA A 70 -6.07 13.27 -6.90
CA ALA A 70 -6.09 14.49 -7.71
C ALA A 70 -5.37 14.28 -9.06
N ILE A 71 -4.17 13.66 -9.02
CA ILE A 71 -3.39 13.33 -10.21
C ILE A 71 -4.15 12.35 -11.11
N ALA A 72 -4.69 11.26 -10.54
CA ALA A 72 -5.44 10.26 -11.29
C ALA A 72 -6.66 10.88 -11.98
N LYS A 73 -7.39 11.73 -11.28
CA LYS A 73 -8.55 12.46 -11.83
C LYS A 73 -8.15 13.39 -12.98
N GLU A 74 -7.03 14.10 -12.85
CA GLU A 74 -6.54 15.02 -13.87
C GLU A 74 -6.23 14.33 -15.20
N VAL A 75 -5.68 13.11 -15.15
CA VAL A 75 -5.34 12.34 -16.36
C VAL A 75 -6.42 11.33 -16.78
N GLY A 76 -7.53 11.24 -16.04
CA GLY A 76 -8.62 10.30 -16.32
C GLY A 76 -8.25 8.83 -16.04
N ALA A 77 -7.33 8.58 -15.11
CA ALA A 77 -6.90 7.25 -14.70
C ALA A 77 -7.70 6.71 -13.51
N TYR A 78 -7.81 5.40 -13.41
CA TYR A 78 -8.20 4.74 -12.17
C TYR A 78 -7.04 4.81 -11.16
N LEU A 79 -7.39 4.85 -9.88
CA LEU A 79 -6.42 4.80 -8.79
C LEU A 79 -6.57 3.52 -7.97
N LEU A 80 -5.50 2.73 -7.88
CA LEU A 80 -5.40 1.56 -7.02
C LEU A 80 -4.38 1.83 -5.91
N ALA A 81 -4.78 1.66 -4.66
CA ALA A 81 -3.87 1.69 -3.52
C ALA A 81 -3.60 0.27 -3.00
N ASP A 82 -2.34 -0.14 -3.02
CA ASP A 82 -1.90 -1.36 -2.34
C ASP A 82 -1.37 -0.98 -0.95
N ILE A 83 -2.15 -1.30 0.08
CA ILE A 83 -1.82 -0.99 1.46
C ILE A 83 -1.33 -2.21 2.26
N ALA A 84 -0.88 -3.24 1.59
CA ALA A 84 -0.52 -4.52 2.21
C ALA A 84 0.38 -4.38 3.44
N HIS A 85 1.34 -3.45 3.43
CA HIS A 85 2.25 -3.23 4.55
C HIS A 85 1.66 -2.34 5.65
N ILE A 86 0.81 -1.39 5.31
CA ILE A 86 0.28 -0.38 6.24
C ILE A 86 -1.18 -0.59 6.62
N ALA A 87 -1.81 -1.70 6.20
CA ALA A 87 -3.24 -1.93 6.39
C ALA A 87 -3.68 -1.91 7.87
N GLY A 88 -2.85 -2.43 8.77
CA GLY A 88 -3.12 -2.36 10.21
C GLY A 88 -3.08 -0.93 10.75
N LEU A 89 -2.20 -0.08 10.20
CA LEU A 89 -2.12 1.34 10.56
C LEU A 89 -3.33 2.11 10.04
N VAL A 90 -3.74 1.84 8.80
CA VAL A 90 -4.94 2.43 8.18
C VAL A 90 -6.18 2.04 8.99
N ALA A 91 -6.34 0.76 9.32
CA ALA A 91 -7.49 0.24 10.06
C ALA A 91 -7.63 0.85 11.47
N THR A 92 -6.53 1.28 12.06
CA THR A 92 -6.52 1.90 13.41
C THR A 92 -6.45 3.42 13.39
N GLY A 93 -6.49 4.04 12.20
CA GLY A 93 -6.42 5.50 12.04
C GLY A 93 -5.03 6.10 12.28
N ASN A 94 -3.99 5.28 12.26
CA ASN A 94 -2.58 5.71 12.42
C ASN A 94 -1.87 6.01 11.08
N HIS A 95 -2.57 5.84 9.97
CA HIS A 95 -2.16 6.27 8.62
C HIS A 95 -3.41 6.73 7.88
N PRO A 96 -3.33 7.74 7.00
CA PRO A 96 -4.46 8.14 6.16
C PRO A 96 -5.07 6.96 5.39
N SER A 97 -6.40 6.93 5.30
CA SER A 97 -7.12 5.88 4.58
C SER A 97 -7.20 6.18 3.09
N PRO A 98 -6.89 5.23 2.21
CA PRO A 98 -7.10 5.37 0.78
C PRO A 98 -8.57 5.24 0.37
N VAL A 99 -9.42 4.63 1.20
CA VAL A 99 -10.79 4.24 0.85
C VAL A 99 -11.64 5.40 0.31
N PRO A 100 -11.58 6.64 0.86
CA PRO A 100 -12.33 7.76 0.30
C PRO A 100 -11.81 8.25 -1.06
N HIS A 101 -10.56 7.92 -1.41
CA HIS A 101 -9.82 8.52 -2.51
C HIS A 101 -9.64 7.60 -3.71
N CYS A 102 -9.55 6.28 -3.48
CA CYS A 102 -9.17 5.31 -4.50
C CYS A 102 -10.39 4.58 -5.08
N ASP A 103 -10.28 4.11 -6.32
CA ASP A 103 -11.29 3.26 -6.95
C ASP A 103 -11.18 1.82 -6.43
N ILE A 104 -9.95 1.37 -6.19
CA ILE A 104 -9.63 0.03 -5.73
C ILE A 104 -8.58 0.12 -4.61
N VAL A 105 -8.75 -0.67 -3.56
CA VAL A 105 -7.77 -0.83 -2.49
C VAL A 105 -7.48 -2.31 -2.32
N THR A 106 -6.20 -2.68 -2.34
CA THR A 106 -5.76 -4.06 -2.12
C THR A 106 -4.93 -4.16 -0.84
N THR A 107 -5.04 -5.29 -0.17
CA THR A 107 -4.19 -5.61 0.97
C THR A 107 -4.02 -7.11 1.14
N THR A 108 -2.85 -7.52 1.62
CA THR A 108 -2.66 -8.85 2.20
C THR A 108 -3.17 -8.86 3.64
N THR A 109 -3.56 -10.03 4.13
CA THR A 109 -4.08 -10.18 5.50
C THR A 109 -3.02 -10.60 6.52
N HIS A 110 -1.88 -11.11 6.07
CA HIS A 110 -0.85 -11.74 6.90
C HIS A 110 0.34 -10.83 7.31
N LYS A 111 0.27 -9.53 7.03
CA LYS A 111 1.29 -8.55 7.43
C LYS A 111 0.83 -7.78 8.68
N THR A 112 0.74 -6.47 8.64
CA THR A 112 0.29 -5.67 9.79
C THR A 112 -1.12 -6.00 10.27
N LEU A 113 -1.98 -6.58 9.44
CA LEU A 113 -3.30 -7.08 9.88
C LEU A 113 -3.23 -8.33 10.78
N ARG A 114 -2.08 -9.04 10.84
CA ARG A 114 -1.82 -10.19 11.73
C ARG A 114 -2.79 -11.36 11.58
N MET A 115 -3.23 -11.66 10.36
CA MET A 115 -4.15 -12.74 10.06
C MET A 115 -3.45 -13.88 9.30
N THR A 116 -4.18 -14.93 8.98
CA THR A 116 -3.72 -15.97 8.05
C THR A 116 -3.46 -15.41 6.66
N ARG A 117 -2.75 -16.16 5.83
CA ARG A 117 -2.47 -15.77 4.44
C ARG A 117 -3.74 -15.67 3.62
N GLY A 118 -3.89 -14.54 3.00
CA GLY A 118 -4.97 -14.18 2.09
C GLY A 118 -4.84 -12.72 1.67
N ALA A 119 -5.86 -12.23 1.00
CA ALA A 119 -5.93 -10.85 0.56
C ALA A 119 -7.39 -10.36 0.60
N LEU A 120 -7.54 -9.04 0.64
CA LEU A 120 -8.81 -8.35 0.48
C LEU A 120 -8.70 -7.36 -0.67
N ILE A 121 -9.74 -7.27 -1.46
CA ILE A 121 -9.92 -6.24 -2.48
C ILE A 121 -11.16 -5.44 -2.10
N LEU A 122 -11.00 -4.17 -1.85
CA LEU A 122 -12.08 -3.21 -1.62
C LEU A 122 -12.21 -2.36 -2.87
N CYS A 123 -13.41 -2.02 -3.27
CA CYS A 123 -13.61 -1.18 -4.44
C CYS A 123 -14.92 -0.39 -4.36
N ARG A 124 -15.06 0.60 -5.24
CA ARG A 124 -16.34 1.26 -5.46
C ARG A 124 -17.33 0.25 -6.04
N GLN A 125 -18.62 0.39 -5.69
CA GLN A 125 -19.68 -0.54 -6.09
C GLN A 125 -19.75 -0.77 -7.61
N GLU A 126 -19.48 0.24 -8.40
CA GLU A 126 -19.50 0.17 -9.87
C GLU A 126 -18.44 -0.78 -10.46
N HIS A 127 -17.40 -1.08 -9.71
CA HIS A 127 -16.31 -2.00 -10.13
C HIS A 127 -16.49 -3.43 -9.61
N ALA A 128 -17.38 -3.65 -8.62
CA ALA A 128 -17.48 -4.90 -7.90
C ALA A 128 -17.71 -6.11 -8.83
N ALA A 129 -18.72 -6.05 -9.69
CA ALA A 129 -19.04 -7.17 -10.58
C ALA A 129 -17.92 -7.54 -11.57
N LYS A 130 -17.08 -6.56 -11.98
CA LYS A 130 -15.93 -6.82 -12.86
C LYS A 130 -14.79 -7.47 -12.07
N LEU A 131 -14.55 -7.00 -10.86
CA LEU A 131 -13.50 -7.52 -9.98
C LEU A 131 -13.84 -8.94 -9.51
N ASP A 132 -15.09 -9.20 -9.13
CA ASP A 132 -15.53 -10.55 -8.75
C ASP A 132 -15.26 -11.55 -9.86
N ARG A 133 -15.61 -11.22 -11.12
CA ARG A 133 -15.33 -12.09 -12.27
C ARG A 133 -13.84 -12.23 -12.58
N ALA A 134 -13.06 -11.17 -12.34
CA ALA A 134 -11.62 -11.22 -12.55
C ALA A 134 -10.94 -12.12 -11.51
N VAL A 135 -11.43 -12.11 -10.26
CA VAL A 135 -10.95 -13.02 -9.23
C VAL A 135 -11.41 -14.45 -9.53
N PHE A 136 -12.72 -14.66 -9.65
CA PHE A 136 -13.28 -15.98 -9.93
C PHE A 136 -14.32 -15.88 -11.06
N PRO A 137 -14.24 -16.70 -12.10
CA PRO A 137 -13.30 -17.84 -12.28
C PRO A 137 -12.02 -17.49 -13.07
N LEU A 138 -11.76 -16.18 -13.36
CA LEU A 138 -10.70 -15.84 -14.30
C LEU A 138 -9.28 -16.16 -13.76
N MET A 139 -8.96 -15.72 -12.55
CA MET A 139 -7.61 -15.84 -11.98
C MET A 139 -7.50 -16.92 -10.91
N GLN A 140 -8.59 -17.24 -10.22
CA GLN A 140 -8.62 -18.18 -9.09
C GLN A 140 -9.74 -19.19 -9.26
N GLY A 141 -9.62 -20.30 -8.51
CA GLY A 141 -10.63 -21.35 -8.40
C GLY A 141 -11.24 -21.41 -6.99
N GLY A 142 -11.51 -22.61 -6.49
CA GLY A 142 -12.12 -22.83 -5.17
C GLY A 142 -11.29 -22.22 -4.04
N PRO A 143 -11.90 -21.44 -3.15
CA PRO A 143 -11.19 -20.77 -2.09
C PRO A 143 -10.85 -21.69 -0.91
N HIS A 144 -9.83 -21.34 -0.15
CA HIS A 144 -9.49 -21.98 1.13
C HIS A 144 -10.43 -21.49 2.24
N GLN A 145 -11.53 -22.19 2.47
CA GLN A 145 -12.59 -21.79 3.42
C GLN A 145 -12.06 -21.59 4.85
N ALA A 146 -11.13 -22.45 5.30
CA ALA A 146 -10.48 -22.28 6.61
C ALA A 146 -9.75 -20.94 6.75
N ASN A 147 -9.06 -20.51 5.69
CA ASN A 147 -8.40 -19.20 5.68
C ASN A 147 -9.41 -18.05 5.72
N ILE A 148 -10.51 -18.16 4.98
CA ILE A 148 -11.57 -17.14 4.98
C ILE A 148 -12.17 -17.02 6.38
N ALA A 149 -12.49 -18.12 7.03
CA ALA A 149 -13.00 -18.14 8.40
C ALA A 149 -12.01 -17.50 9.40
N ALA A 150 -10.72 -17.83 9.27
CA ALA A 150 -9.67 -17.25 10.10
C ALA A 150 -9.50 -15.73 9.85
N ILE A 151 -9.64 -15.26 8.61
CA ILE A 151 -9.63 -13.82 8.28
C ILE A 151 -10.82 -13.13 8.95
N ALA A 152 -12.02 -13.73 8.93
CA ALA A 152 -13.19 -13.15 9.59
C ALA A 152 -12.99 -12.98 11.10
N VAL A 153 -12.36 -13.97 11.77
CA VAL A 153 -11.97 -13.85 13.19
C VAL A 153 -10.96 -12.74 13.39
N GLY A 154 -9.95 -12.65 12.51
CA GLY A 154 -8.94 -11.60 12.56
C GLY A 154 -9.54 -10.19 12.37
N LEU A 155 -10.48 -10.03 11.45
CA LEU A 155 -11.18 -8.75 11.25
C LEU A 155 -11.96 -8.33 12.49
N LYS A 156 -12.57 -9.27 13.20
CA LYS A 156 -13.23 -8.99 14.49
C LYS A 156 -12.22 -8.51 15.54
N HIS A 157 -11.03 -9.14 15.61
CA HIS A 157 -9.97 -8.73 16.51
C HIS A 157 -9.41 -7.34 16.19
N LEU A 158 -9.29 -7.00 14.90
CA LEU A 158 -8.88 -5.67 14.43
C LEU A 158 -9.73 -4.52 14.98
N ALA A 159 -11.01 -4.77 15.23
CA ALA A 159 -11.96 -3.76 15.72
C ALA A 159 -11.85 -3.52 17.23
N THR A 160 -10.90 -4.18 17.92
CA THR A 160 -10.75 -4.06 19.37
C THR A 160 -9.81 -2.93 19.77
N PRO A 161 -10.00 -2.33 20.97
CA PRO A 161 -9.07 -1.35 21.53
C PRO A 161 -7.64 -1.89 21.69
N GLU A 162 -7.50 -3.16 22.08
CA GLU A 162 -6.22 -3.83 22.29
C GLU A 162 -5.37 -3.88 21.01
N TYR A 163 -6.01 -4.06 19.87
CA TYR A 163 -5.31 -4.03 18.59
C TYR A 163 -4.84 -2.60 18.25
N LYS A 164 -5.64 -1.59 18.53
CA LYS A 164 -5.26 -0.19 18.34
C LYS A 164 -4.05 0.17 19.21
N ASP A 165 -4.07 -0.22 20.48
CA ASP A 165 -2.95 -0.01 21.42
C ASP A 165 -1.69 -0.74 20.96
N TYR A 166 -1.85 -1.95 20.41
CA TYR A 166 -0.73 -2.69 19.83
C TYR A 166 -0.08 -1.90 18.69
N ILE A 167 -0.85 -1.40 17.72
CA ILE A 167 -0.30 -0.61 16.61
C ILE A 167 0.38 0.67 17.10
N GLN A 168 -0.18 1.36 18.08
CA GLN A 168 0.44 2.55 18.67
C GLN A 168 1.82 2.23 19.27
N ARG A 169 1.95 1.09 19.97
CA ARG A 169 3.23 0.63 20.51
C ARG A 169 4.22 0.28 19.41
N VAL A 170 3.77 -0.36 18.32
CA VAL A 170 4.62 -0.65 17.14
C VAL A 170 5.21 0.64 16.58
N LEU A 171 4.39 1.68 16.40
CA LEU A 171 4.84 2.96 15.88
C LEU A 171 5.81 3.68 16.84
N ALA A 172 5.52 3.66 18.14
CA ALA A 172 6.39 4.25 19.15
C ALA A 172 7.76 3.55 19.17
N ASN A 173 7.78 2.22 19.11
CA ASN A 173 9.00 1.42 19.07
C ASN A 173 9.80 1.68 17.79
N ALA A 174 9.16 1.79 16.63
CA ALA A 174 9.84 2.10 15.37
C ALA A 174 10.54 3.47 15.41
N ARG A 175 9.84 4.49 15.93
CA ARG A 175 10.41 5.83 16.09
C ARG A 175 11.57 5.85 17.10
N LEU A 176 11.41 5.17 18.22
CA LEU A 176 12.46 5.07 19.23
C LEU A 176 13.70 4.37 18.65
N LEU A 177 13.50 3.25 17.95
CA LEU A 177 14.60 2.51 17.31
C LEU A 177 15.33 3.38 16.28
N ALA A 178 14.59 4.13 15.44
CA ALA A 178 15.19 5.08 14.49
C ALA A 178 16.08 6.11 15.21
N ALA A 179 15.56 6.72 16.28
CA ALA A 179 16.28 7.74 17.05
C ALA A 179 17.53 7.18 17.73
N GLU A 180 17.45 5.98 18.31
CA GLU A 180 18.61 5.35 18.96
C GLU A 180 19.68 4.93 17.94
N LEU A 181 19.31 4.41 16.79
CA LEU A 181 20.24 4.10 15.71
C LEU A 181 20.96 5.35 15.19
N GLN A 182 20.22 6.47 15.03
CA GLN A 182 20.82 7.75 14.64
C GLN A 182 21.84 8.26 15.66
N LYS A 183 21.57 8.13 16.97
CA LYS A 183 22.55 8.47 18.03
C LYS A 183 23.82 7.64 17.95
N LEU A 184 23.73 6.40 17.46
CA LEU A 184 24.85 5.50 17.24
C LEU A 184 25.57 5.76 15.90
N GLY A 185 25.16 6.77 15.13
CA GLY A 185 25.80 7.19 13.89
C GLY A 185 25.27 6.48 12.63
N PHE A 186 24.20 5.67 12.74
CA PHE A 186 23.56 5.08 11.56
C PHE A 186 22.75 6.14 10.79
N GLN A 187 22.84 6.08 9.47
CA GLN A 187 21.98 6.89 8.61
C GLN A 187 20.65 6.15 8.43
N ILE A 188 19.56 6.83 8.75
CA ILE A 188 18.21 6.31 8.53
C ILE A 188 17.63 6.98 7.29
N ALA A 189 17.20 6.17 6.33
CA ALA A 189 16.57 6.67 5.11
C ALA A 189 15.39 7.61 5.45
N THR A 190 15.26 8.70 4.71
CA THR A 190 14.27 9.77 4.97
C THR A 190 14.41 10.49 6.31
N GLY A 191 15.49 10.24 7.08
CA GLY A 191 15.72 10.85 8.38
C GLY A 191 14.81 10.34 9.51
N GLY A 192 14.13 9.21 9.33
CA GLY A 192 13.25 8.63 10.35
C GLY A 192 12.08 7.85 9.78
N THR A 193 11.03 7.64 10.59
CA THR A 193 9.84 6.90 10.16
C THR A 193 8.54 7.47 10.73
N ASP A 194 7.49 7.41 9.93
CA ASP A 194 6.10 7.71 10.32
C ASP A 194 5.28 6.44 10.53
N ASN A 195 5.81 5.28 10.15
CA ASN A 195 5.12 4.00 10.23
C ASN A 195 5.94 2.93 10.98
N HIS A 196 5.73 1.65 10.68
CA HIS A 196 6.39 0.51 11.34
C HIS A 196 7.71 0.10 10.67
N LEU A 197 8.10 0.77 9.58
CA LEU A 197 9.29 0.44 8.79
C LEU A 197 10.44 1.38 9.11
N LEU A 198 11.65 0.83 9.02
CA LEU A 198 12.93 1.54 9.07
C LEU A 198 13.78 1.08 7.87
N LEU A 199 14.47 1.98 7.25
CA LEU A 199 15.41 1.73 6.15
C LEU A 199 16.75 2.42 6.43
#